data_86c475fd292af1a278bb344ad00c5a42
#
_entry.id   86c475fd292af1a278bb344ad00c5a42
#
_cell.length_a   1.000
_cell.length_b   1.000
_cell.length_c   1.000
_cell.angle_alpha   90.00
_cell.angle_beta   90.00
_cell.angle_gamma   90.00
#
_symmetry.space_group_name_H-M   'P 1'
#
loop_
_entity.id
_entity.type
_entity.pdbx_description
1 polymer ?
#
loop_
_entity_poly.entity_id
_entity_poly.type
_entity_poly.pdbx_seq_one_letter_code
_entity_poly.pdbx_strand_id
1 'polypeptide(L)'
;QYELIKLITAGNTEPKKFFNWEDRSIFVVGDADQSIYSFRAADFRILIGFQEDFKTSINDDTKSSLIKLEENYRSSSNILDAANSLIENNSERIDKVLKATKEKGELLTLLSCDDEISEAEAITNKIKSLNNYNQNPIWKNFAILYRTRAQSRVLEESLVRWRIPYTIFGGLRFYDRREIKDAIAYLKVL
;
A
#
# COMPACT_ATOMS: atom_id res chain seq x y z
N GLN A 1 -8.76 19.72 4.45
CA GLN A 1 -9.09 19.38 3.04
C GLN A 1 -10.54 18.88 2.92
N TYR A 2 -10.97 17.96 3.79
CA TYR A 2 -12.33 17.42 3.74
C TYR A 2 -13.41 18.47 3.95
N GLU A 3 -13.24 19.37 4.92
CA GLU A 3 -14.15 20.49 5.14
C GLU A 3 -14.24 21.44 3.93
N LEU A 4 -13.15 21.61 3.20
CA LEU A 4 -13.15 22.37 1.96
C LEU A 4 -14.02 21.71 0.88
N ILE A 5 -13.95 20.38 0.78
CA ILE A 5 -14.80 19.60 -0.14
C ILE A 5 -16.27 19.81 0.24
N LYS A 6 -16.61 19.70 1.52
CA LYS A 6 -17.98 19.98 2.01
C LYS A 6 -18.47 21.38 1.62
N LEU A 7 -17.63 22.39 1.82
CA LEU A 7 -17.98 23.78 1.47
C LEU A 7 -18.19 23.96 -0.04
N ILE A 8 -17.33 23.40 -0.87
CA ILE A 8 -17.44 23.49 -2.32
C ILE A 8 -18.71 22.77 -2.81
N THR A 9 -18.99 21.62 -2.25
CA THR A 9 -20.16 20.82 -2.65
C THR A 9 -21.47 21.35 -2.07
N ALA A 10 -21.44 22.08 -0.95
CA ALA A 10 -22.62 22.70 -0.37
C ALA A 10 -23.18 23.86 -1.22
N GLY A 11 -22.34 24.52 -2.05
CA GLY A 11 -22.75 25.68 -2.83
C GLY A 11 -23.20 26.83 -1.92
N ASN A 12 -24.19 27.60 -2.39
CA ASN A 12 -24.76 28.73 -1.64
C ASN A 12 -25.87 28.32 -0.63
N THR A 13 -26.07 27.03 -0.37
CA THR A 13 -27.06 26.55 0.58
C THR A 13 -26.48 26.42 1.97
N GLU A 14 -27.33 26.66 3.00
CA GLU A 14 -26.90 26.47 4.39
C GLU A 14 -26.33 25.07 4.62
N PRO A 15 -25.30 24.93 5.47
CA PRO A 15 -24.60 23.64 5.71
C PRO A 15 -25.51 22.48 6.14
N LYS A 16 -26.71 22.78 6.64
CA LYS A 16 -27.72 21.81 7.07
C LYS A 16 -28.58 21.24 5.94
N LYS A 17 -28.40 21.71 4.69
CA LYS A 17 -29.18 21.28 3.53
C LYS A 17 -28.34 20.59 2.47
N PHE A 18 -27.38 19.75 2.88
CA PHE A 18 -26.55 18.95 1.97
C PHE A 18 -27.32 17.94 1.12
N PHE A 19 -28.62 17.78 1.38
CA PHE A 19 -29.43 16.72 0.79
C PHE A 19 -30.09 17.07 -0.55
N ASN A 20 -29.93 18.29 -1.04
CA ASN A 20 -30.43 18.63 -2.37
C ASN A 20 -29.33 18.50 -3.42
N TRP A 21 -29.31 17.36 -4.12
CA TRP A 21 -28.33 16.99 -5.13
C TRP A 21 -28.82 17.18 -6.58
N GLU A 22 -29.92 17.91 -6.79
CA GLU A 22 -30.51 18.06 -8.12
C GLU A 22 -29.53 18.62 -9.15
N ASP A 23 -28.66 19.56 -8.73
CA ASP A 23 -27.70 20.23 -9.61
C ASP A 23 -26.24 19.96 -9.24
N ARG A 24 -25.96 18.94 -8.40
CA ARG A 24 -24.62 18.70 -7.88
C ARG A 24 -24.31 17.21 -7.81
N SER A 25 -23.06 16.87 -8.02
CA SER A 25 -22.58 15.52 -7.81
C SER A 25 -21.18 15.51 -7.19
N ILE A 26 -20.93 14.52 -6.37
CA ILE A 26 -19.59 14.22 -5.85
C ILE A 26 -19.31 12.72 -6.03
N PHE A 27 -18.15 12.40 -6.53
CA PHE A 27 -17.70 11.04 -6.68
C PHE A 27 -16.35 10.87 -5.99
N VAL A 28 -16.27 9.93 -5.06
CA VAL A 28 -15.07 9.66 -4.25
C VAL A 28 -14.71 8.21 -4.39
N VAL A 29 -13.43 7.94 -4.62
CA VAL A 29 -12.83 6.61 -4.65
C VAL A 29 -11.76 6.54 -3.58
N GLY A 30 -11.77 5.47 -2.80
CA GLY A 30 -10.78 5.27 -1.76
C GLY A 30 -10.82 3.86 -1.20
N ASP A 31 -9.86 3.57 -0.35
CA ASP A 31 -9.77 2.32 0.36
C ASP A 31 -9.27 2.58 1.79
N ALA A 32 -10.17 2.46 2.78
CA ALA A 32 -9.84 2.68 4.18
C ALA A 32 -8.78 1.68 4.69
N ASP A 33 -8.82 0.45 4.19
CA ASP A 33 -7.89 -0.61 4.59
C ASP A 33 -6.45 -0.38 4.07
N GLN A 34 -6.27 0.51 3.07
CA GLN A 34 -4.98 0.91 2.52
C GLN A 34 -4.48 2.25 3.06
N SER A 35 -5.00 2.73 4.16
CA SER A 35 -4.57 3.99 4.79
C SER A 35 -3.23 3.84 5.50
N ILE A 36 -2.13 3.98 4.77
CA ILE A 36 -0.75 3.84 5.26
C ILE A 36 -0.07 5.17 5.62
N TYR A 37 -0.79 6.30 5.53
CA TYR A 37 -0.25 7.65 5.76
C TYR A 37 -0.74 8.30 7.06
N SER A 38 -1.11 7.52 8.07
CA SER A 38 -1.54 8.05 9.38
C SER A 38 -0.48 8.97 10.03
N PHE A 39 0.81 8.69 9.81
CA PHE A 39 1.93 9.53 10.26
C PHE A 39 1.98 10.91 9.57
N ARG A 40 1.19 11.15 8.52
CA ARG A 40 0.98 12.44 7.86
C ARG A 40 -0.38 13.06 8.19
N ALA A 41 -0.98 12.69 9.31
CA ALA A 41 -2.32 13.10 9.72
C ALA A 41 -3.42 12.73 8.69
N ALA A 42 -3.23 11.68 7.91
CA ALA A 42 -4.30 11.11 7.10
C ALA A 42 -5.25 10.34 8.02
N ASP A 43 -6.54 10.70 7.96
CA ASP A 43 -7.59 10.08 8.76
C ASP A 43 -8.52 9.27 7.85
N PHE A 44 -8.46 7.95 7.95
CA PHE A 44 -9.29 7.05 7.16
C PHE A 44 -10.78 7.09 7.57
N ARG A 45 -11.08 7.58 8.78
CA ARG A 45 -12.46 7.73 9.26
C ARG A 45 -13.28 8.72 8.40
N ILE A 46 -12.59 9.58 7.66
CA ILE A 46 -13.22 10.46 6.67
C ILE A 46 -13.96 9.64 5.60
N LEU A 47 -13.40 8.51 5.15
CA LEU A 47 -14.06 7.63 4.18
C LEU A 47 -15.26 6.91 4.80
N ILE A 48 -15.17 6.52 6.06
CA ILE A 48 -16.27 5.87 6.79
C ILE A 48 -17.41 6.86 7.01
N GLY A 49 -17.10 8.08 7.47
CA GLY A 49 -18.09 9.13 7.72
C GLY A 49 -18.66 9.78 6.45
N PHE A 50 -18.02 9.59 5.30
CA PHE A 50 -18.44 10.24 4.05
C PHE A 50 -19.91 9.95 3.70
N GLN A 51 -20.37 8.72 3.89
CA GLN A 51 -21.74 8.34 3.60
C GLN A 51 -22.75 9.09 4.48
N GLU A 52 -22.39 9.32 5.74
CA GLU A 52 -23.26 10.07 6.67
C GLU A 52 -23.36 11.54 6.29
N ASP A 53 -22.23 12.12 5.89
CA ASP A 53 -22.15 13.53 5.50
C ASP A 53 -22.82 13.83 4.15
N PHE A 54 -22.85 12.85 3.23
CA PHE A 54 -23.35 13.03 1.87
C PHE A 54 -24.51 12.09 1.51
N LYS A 55 -25.37 11.74 2.46
CA LYS A 55 -26.60 10.95 2.22
C LYS A 55 -27.48 11.61 1.16
N THR A 56 -27.93 10.84 0.21
CA THR A 56 -28.70 11.32 -0.94
C THR A 56 -30.16 11.60 -0.63
N SER A 57 -30.74 10.99 0.40
CA SER A 57 -32.12 11.26 0.86
C SER A 57 -32.37 10.56 2.19
N ILE A 58 -33.15 11.19 3.05
CA ILE A 58 -33.57 10.63 4.34
C ILE A 58 -34.58 9.48 4.15
N ASN A 59 -35.21 9.36 2.97
CA ASN A 59 -36.34 8.45 2.73
C ASN A 59 -36.06 7.32 1.72
N ASP A 60 -34.84 7.18 1.20
CA ASP A 60 -34.55 6.15 0.21
C ASP A 60 -33.54 5.12 0.77
N ASP A 61 -34.04 4.23 1.59
CA ASP A 61 -33.28 3.08 2.14
C ASP A 61 -32.84 2.08 1.06
N THR A 62 -33.27 2.26 -0.19
CA THR A 62 -33.07 1.29 -1.26
C THR A 62 -31.86 1.57 -2.15
N LYS A 63 -31.27 2.76 -2.09
CA LYS A 63 -30.11 3.12 -2.93
C LYS A 63 -28.91 3.53 -2.11
N SER A 64 -28.09 2.55 -1.73
CA SER A 64 -26.77 2.83 -1.21
C SER A 64 -25.90 3.51 -2.28
N SER A 65 -25.39 4.70 -1.99
CA SER A 65 -24.40 5.38 -2.84
C SER A 65 -23.00 4.75 -2.76
N LEU A 66 -22.81 3.74 -1.91
CA LEU A 66 -21.56 3.00 -1.75
C LEU A 66 -21.51 1.81 -2.70
N ILE A 67 -20.54 1.84 -3.57
CA ILE A 67 -20.22 0.71 -4.45
C ILE A 67 -18.92 0.08 -3.94
N LYS A 68 -18.98 -1.20 -3.55
CA LYS A 68 -17.82 -1.98 -3.12
C LYS A 68 -17.20 -2.70 -4.32
N LEU A 69 -15.93 -2.43 -4.60
CA LEU A 69 -15.17 -3.14 -5.62
C LEU A 69 -14.48 -4.34 -4.95
N GLU A 70 -15.11 -5.50 -5.01
CA GLU A 70 -14.62 -6.72 -4.35
C GLU A 70 -13.82 -7.63 -5.28
N GLU A 71 -14.02 -7.54 -6.59
CA GLU A 71 -13.30 -8.36 -7.55
C GLU A 71 -11.84 -7.89 -7.69
N ASN A 72 -10.90 -8.81 -7.51
CA ASN A 72 -9.48 -8.54 -7.61
C ASN A 72 -8.85 -9.32 -8.78
N TYR A 73 -8.36 -8.57 -9.75
CA TYR A 73 -7.74 -9.07 -10.99
C TYR A 73 -6.20 -9.17 -10.89
N ARG A 74 -5.62 -8.73 -9.75
CA ARG A 74 -4.17 -8.66 -9.56
C ARG A 74 -3.59 -9.94 -8.99
N SER A 75 -4.16 -10.39 -7.88
CA SER A 75 -3.59 -11.43 -7.02
C SER A 75 -4.30 -12.78 -7.17
N SER A 76 -3.57 -13.86 -6.91
CA SER A 76 -4.15 -15.20 -6.77
C SER A 76 -4.95 -15.32 -5.48
N SER A 77 -5.81 -16.35 -5.38
CA SER A 77 -6.69 -16.55 -4.23
C SER A 77 -5.91 -16.71 -2.93
N ASN A 78 -4.80 -17.46 -2.91
CA ASN A 78 -3.98 -17.66 -1.71
C ASN A 78 -3.49 -16.35 -1.09
N ILE A 79 -3.13 -15.37 -1.92
CA ILE A 79 -2.67 -14.05 -1.46
C ILE A 79 -3.86 -13.27 -0.87
N LEU A 80 -5.03 -13.32 -1.52
CA LEU A 80 -6.20 -12.60 -1.05
C LEU A 80 -6.79 -13.21 0.21
N ASP A 81 -6.77 -14.54 0.33
CA ASP A 81 -7.23 -15.24 1.54
C ASP A 81 -6.41 -14.79 2.76
N ALA A 82 -5.09 -14.73 2.61
CA ALA A 82 -4.22 -14.22 3.68
C ALA A 82 -4.43 -12.73 3.98
N ALA A 83 -4.61 -11.91 2.94
CA ALA A 83 -4.87 -10.48 3.09
C ALA A 83 -6.22 -10.22 3.77
N ASN A 84 -7.29 -10.94 3.38
CA ASN A 84 -8.60 -10.85 4.02
C ASN A 84 -8.51 -11.24 5.50
N SER A 85 -7.87 -12.38 5.80
CA SER A 85 -7.70 -12.83 7.21
C SER A 85 -6.89 -11.83 8.04
N LEU A 86 -5.90 -11.17 7.46
CA LEU A 86 -5.14 -10.14 8.17
C LEU A 86 -5.99 -8.92 8.47
N ILE A 87 -6.74 -8.44 7.48
CA ILE A 87 -7.51 -7.20 7.60
C ILE A 87 -8.76 -7.35 8.47
N GLU A 88 -9.28 -8.55 8.67
CA GLU A 88 -10.38 -8.84 9.59
C GLU A 88 -10.07 -8.46 11.04
N ASN A 89 -8.80 -8.36 11.42
CA ASN A 89 -8.40 -7.90 12.74
C ASN A 89 -8.65 -6.39 12.96
N ASN A 90 -8.93 -5.62 11.92
CA ASN A 90 -9.27 -4.20 12.04
C ASN A 90 -10.75 -4.05 12.39
N SER A 91 -11.04 -3.38 13.51
CA SER A 91 -12.41 -3.14 13.98
C SER A 91 -13.12 -1.99 13.27
N GLU A 92 -12.37 -0.98 12.84
CA GLU A 92 -12.89 0.22 12.17
C GLU A 92 -12.65 0.11 10.66
N ARG A 93 -13.60 -0.46 9.92
CA ARG A 93 -13.46 -0.66 8.47
C ARG A 93 -14.79 -0.63 7.74
N ILE A 94 -14.74 -0.44 6.43
CA ILE A 94 -15.87 -0.71 5.55
C ILE A 94 -15.79 -2.20 5.18
N ASP A 95 -16.76 -2.98 5.63
CA ASP A 95 -16.77 -4.41 5.36
C ASP A 95 -16.76 -4.69 3.87
N LYS A 96 -15.71 -5.35 3.42
CA LYS A 96 -15.55 -5.89 2.07
C LYS A 96 -14.68 -7.14 2.13
N VAL A 97 -14.90 -8.06 1.22
CA VAL A 97 -14.09 -9.27 1.06
C VAL A 97 -13.58 -9.30 -0.37
N LEU A 98 -12.27 -9.23 -0.54
CA LEU A 98 -11.68 -9.29 -1.87
C LEU A 98 -11.78 -10.71 -2.43
N LYS A 99 -12.32 -10.82 -3.63
CA LYS A 99 -12.53 -12.07 -4.37
C LYS A 99 -11.56 -12.16 -5.52
N ALA A 100 -10.76 -13.22 -5.56
CA ALA A 100 -9.83 -13.44 -6.67
C ALA A 100 -10.59 -13.83 -7.93
N THR A 101 -10.26 -13.19 -9.04
CA THR A 101 -10.65 -13.66 -10.38
C THR A 101 -9.62 -14.66 -10.94
N LYS A 102 -8.44 -14.72 -10.34
CA LYS A 102 -7.37 -15.67 -10.68
C LYS A 102 -7.48 -16.93 -9.84
N GLU A 103 -7.02 -18.03 -10.41
CA GLU A 103 -6.91 -19.32 -9.73
C GLU A 103 -5.92 -19.28 -8.57
N LYS A 104 -5.84 -20.40 -7.82
CA LYS A 104 -4.84 -20.60 -6.78
C LYS A 104 -3.44 -20.46 -7.36
N GLY A 105 -2.62 -19.65 -6.70
CA GLY A 105 -1.21 -19.52 -6.94
C GLY A 105 -0.38 -20.39 -6.00
N GLU A 106 0.92 -20.08 -5.92
CA GLU A 106 1.83 -20.68 -4.95
C GLU A 106 1.44 -20.31 -3.52
N LEU A 107 1.76 -21.16 -2.57
CA LEU A 107 1.55 -20.90 -1.15
C LEU A 107 2.47 -19.78 -0.66
N LEU A 108 1.97 -18.99 0.28
CA LEU A 108 2.79 -18.02 0.98
C LEU A 108 3.84 -18.73 1.82
N THR A 109 5.05 -18.20 1.83
CA THR A 109 6.16 -18.75 2.62
C THR A 109 6.50 -17.76 3.72
N LEU A 110 6.52 -18.21 4.95
CA LEU A 110 7.06 -17.49 6.10
C LEU A 110 8.50 -17.95 6.33
N LEU A 111 9.44 -16.99 6.31
CA LEU A 111 10.84 -17.22 6.66
C LEU A 111 11.11 -16.60 8.03
N SER A 112 11.67 -17.39 8.94
CA SER A 112 12.19 -16.90 10.22
C SER A 112 13.71 -16.97 10.15
N CYS A 113 14.38 -15.86 10.40
CA CYS A 113 15.84 -15.73 10.37
C CYS A 113 16.34 -15.24 11.72
N ASP A 114 17.60 -15.54 12.04
CA ASP A 114 18.20 -15.19 13.34
C ASP A 114 18.54 -13.70 13.44
N ASP A 115 18.87 -13.08 12.31
CA ASP A 115 19.24 -11.68 12.21
C ASP A 115 18.88 -11.08 10.83
N GLU A 116 19.05 -9.76 10.71
CA GLU A 116 18.76 -9.02 9.49
C GLU A 116 19.69 -9.39 8.31
N ILE A 117 20.89 -9.89 8.60
CA ILE A 117 21.86 -10.30 7.57
C ILE A 117 21.39 -11.62 6.96
N SER A 118 21.06 -12.58 7.81
CA SER A 118 20.50 -13.88 7.40
C SER A 118 19.19 -13.72 6.63
N GLU A 119 18.33 -12.77 7.05
CA GLU A 119 17.10 -12.41 6.34
C GLU A 119 17.42 -11.92 4.91
N ALA A 120 18.33 -10.95 4.78
CA ALA A 120 18.70 -10.40 3.48
C ALA A 120 19.34 -11.45 2.56
N GLU A 121 20.15 -12.36 3.11
CA GLU A 121 20.73 -13.46 2.35
C GLU A 121 19.68 -14.48 1.92
N ALA A 122 18.74 -14.83 2.78
CA ALA A 122 17.64 -15.72 2.44
C ALA A 122 16.78 -15.17 1.30
N ILE A 123 16.44 -13.87 1.36
CA ILE A 123 15.68 -13.17 0.31
C ILE A 123 16.45 -13.18 -1.01
N THR A 124 17.72 -12.79 -1.01
CA THR A 124 18.53 -12.74 -2.23
C THR A 124 18.75 -14.12 -2.84
N ASN A 125 18.96 -15.15 -2.02
CA ASN A 125 19.05 -16.54 -2.49
C ASN A 125 17.73 -17.02 -3.09
N LYS A 126 16.58 -16.67 -2.49
CA LYS A 126 15.27 -17.00 -3.05
C LYS A 126 15.04 -16.35 -4.40
N ILE A 127 15.37 -15.06 -4.53
CA ILE A 127 15.27 -14.32 -5.80
C ILE A 127 16.15 -14.99 -6.86
N LYS A 128 17.39 -15.34 -6.53
CA LYS A 128 18.29 -16.04 -7.46
C LYS A 128 17.74 -17.40 -7.89
N SER A 129 17.26 -18.20 -6.93
CA SER A 129 16.71 -19.53 -7.24
C SER A 129 15.52 -19.43 -8.19
N LEU A 130 14.61 -18.50 -7.95
CA LEU A 130 13.44 -18.29 -8.82
C LEU A 130 13.81 -17.74 -10.20
N ASN A 131 14.91 -17.00 -10.30
CA ASN A 131 15.35 -16.40 -11.55
C ASN A 131 16.27 -17.31 -12.38
N ASN A 132 16.97 -18.26 -11.76
CA ASN A 132 17.86 -19.21 -12.44
C ASN A 132 17.11 -20.22 -13.32
N TYR A 133 15.80 -20.37 -13.16
CA TYR A 133 14.96 -21.18 -14.06
C TYR A 133 14.75 -20.52 -15.43
N ASN A 134 15.04 -19.22 -15.57
CA ASN A 134 14.89 -18.49 -16.82
C ASN A 134 16.28 -18.18 -17.40
N GLN A 135 16.54 -18.58 -18.64
CA GLN A 135 17.78 -18.25 -19.36
C GLN A 135 18.02 -16.73 -19.49
N ASN A 136 16.97 -15.91 -19.30
CA ASN A 136 17.03 -14.47 -19.23
C ASN A 136 16.40 -14.00 -17.90
N PRO A 137 17.19 -13.57 -16.92
CA PRO A 137 16.67 -13.12 -15.63
C PRO A 137 15.82 -11.86 -15.76
N ILE A 138 14.58 -11.92 -15.27
CA ILE A 138 13.64 -10.79 -15.31
C ILE A 138 13.53 -10.20 -13.91
N TRP A 139 14.50 -9.38 -13.51
CA TRP A 139 14.60 -8.78 -12.19
C TRP A 139 13.41 -7.89 -11.83
N LYS A 140 12.76 -7.25 -12.80
CA LYS A 140 11.59 -6.39 -12.61
C LYS A 140 10.35 -7.10 -12.04
N ASN A 141 10.36 -8.43 -12.00
CA ASN A 141 9.25 -9.21 -11.45
C ASN A 141 9.33 -9.36 -9.93
N PHE A 142 10.43 -8.91 -9.31
CA PHE A 142 10.64 -9.01 -7.87
C PHE A 142 10.52 -7.65 -7.22
N ALA A 143 9.88 -7.61 -6.05
CA ALA A 143 9.81 -6.44 -5.19
C ALA A 143 10.10 -6.85 -3.74
N ILE A 144 10.93 -6.08 -3.06
CA ILE A 144 11.20 -6.23 -1.63
C ILE A 144 10.56 -5.05 -0.93
N LEU A 145 9.66 -5.32 0.02
CA LEU A 145 8.98 -4.32 0.82
C LEU A 145 9.52 -4.36 2.24
N TYR A 146 9.81 -3.20 2.81
CA TYR A 146 10.30 -3.08 4.17
C TYR A 146 9.62 -1.93 4.91
N ARG A 147 9.55 -2.01 6.23
CA ARG A 147 8.83 -1.04 7.07
C ARG A 147 9.61 0.25 7.29
N THR A 148 10.90 0.15 7.51
CA THR A 148 11.75 1.29 7.87
C THR A 148 12.94 1.42 6.94
N ARG A 149 13.40 2.65 6.72
CA ARG A 149 14.58 2.91 5.87
C ARG A 149 15.87 2.27 6.38
N ALA A 150 15.97 1.98 7.68
CA ALA A 150 17.14 1.31 8.24
C ALA A 150 17.34 -0.09 7.66
N GLN A 151 16.24 -0.81 7.42
CA GLN A 151 16.24 -2.16 6.84
C GLN A 151 16.80 -2.19 5.41
N SER A 152 16.69 -1.10 4.65
CA SER A 152 17.14 -1.08 3.24
C SER A 152 18.64 -1.34 3.11
N ARG A 153 19.46 -0.91 4.07
CA ARG A 153 20.93 -1.01 4.01
C ARG A 153 21.38 -2.46 3.83
N VAL A 154 20.95 -3.34 4.72
CA VAL A 154 21.38 -4.75 4.73
C VAL A 154 20.89 -5.47 3.46
N LEU A 155 19.68 -5.15 3.01
CA LEU A 155 19.13 -5.66 1.74
C LEU A 155 19.94 -5.18 0.54
N GLU A 156 20.29 -3.88 0.49
CA GLU A 156 21.12 -3.32 -0.58
C GLU A 156 22.52 -3.95 -0.61
N GLU A 157 23.16 -4.10 0.55
CA GLU A 157 24.48 -4.75 0.66
C GLU A 157 24.45 -6.20 0.15
N SER A 158 23.39 -6.95 0.47
CA SER A 158 23.22 -8.32 -0.03
C SER A 158 22.99 -8.36 -1.54
N LEU A 159 22.11 -7.47 -2.08
CA LEU A 159 21.85 -7.38 -3.51
C LEU A 159 23.12 -7.01 -4.31
N VAL A 160 23.93 -6.07 -3.80
CA VAL A 160 25.22 -5.68 -4.40
C VAL A 160 26.21 -6.83 -4.38
N ARG A 161 26.36 -7.52 -3.24
CA ARG A 161 27.26 -8.68 -3.07
C ARG A 161 26.95 -9.76 -4.11
N TRP A 162 25.68 -10.01 -4.36
CA TRP A 162 25.22 -11.00 -5.32
C TRP A 162 25.04 -10.46 -6.75
N ARG A 163 25.41 -9.20 -7.00
CA ARG A 163 25.30 -8.52 -8.31
C ARG A 163 23.88 -8.54 -8.89
N ILE A 164 22.87 -8.43 -8.02
CA ILE A 164 21.47 -8.31 -8.42
C ILE A 164 21.17 -6.82 -8.66
N PRO A 165 20.77 -6.42 -9.87
CA PRO A 165 20.39 -5.04 -10.15
C PRO A 165 19.12 -4.68 -9.40
N TYR A 166 19.09 -3.50 -8.78
CA TYR A 166 17.94 -3.03 -8.03
C TYR A 166 17.73 -1.52 -8.17
N THR A 167 16.51 -1.08 -7.86
CA THR A 167 16.13 0.33 -7.79
C THR A 167 15.34 0.57 -6.51
N ILE A 168 15.58 1.69 -5.83
CA ILE A 168 14.80 2.11 -4.66
C ILE A 168 13.74 3.10 -5.09
N PHE A 169 12.48 2.83 -4.74
CA PHE A 169 11.37 3.74 -4.93
C PHE A 169 11.15 4.58 -3.66
N GLY A 170 10.98 5.89 -3.85
CA GLY A 170 10.68 6.81 -2.75
C GLY A 170 11.88 7.19 -1.87
N GLY A 171 13.10 6.92 -2.30
CA GLY A 171 14.32 7.27 -1.57
C GLY A 171 15.57 7.22 -2.43
N LEU A 172 16.69 7.64 -1.82
CA LEU A 172 18.02 7.46 -2.37
C LEU A 172 18.61 6.13 -1.88
N ARG A 173 19.45 5.51 -2.71
CA ARG A 173 20.26 4.36 -2.27
C ARG A 173 21.08 4.77 -1.05
N PHE A 174 21.37 3.82 -0.17
CA PHE A 174 22.10 4.11 1.07
C PHE A 174 23.40 4.90 0.82
N TYR A 175 24.22 4.45 -0.10
CA TYR A 175 25.48 5.08 -0.46
C TYR A 175 25.35 6.37 -1.30
N ASP A 176 24.16 6.69 -1.81
CA ASP A 176 23.88 7.93 -2.54
C ASP A 176 23.42 9.07 -1.64
N ARG A 177 23.12 8.78 -0.38
CA ARG A 177 22.75 9.79 0.61
C ARG A 177 23.92 10.74 0.88
N ARG A 178 23.63 12.03 0.99
CA ARG A 178 24.64 13.08 1.16
C ARG A 178 25.52 12.83 2.37
N GLU A 179 24.91 12.53 3.51
CA GLU A 179 25.61 12.26 4.77
C GLU A 179 26.58 11.08 4.67
N ILE A 180 26.25 10.07 3.89
CA ILE A 180 27.09 8.89 3.67
C ILE A 180 28.23 9.21 2.71
N LYS A 181 27.94 9.96 1.62
CA LYS A 181 28.98 10.42 0.69
C LYS A 181 30.00 11.32 1.38
N ASP A 182 29.54 12.23 2.23
CA ASP A 182 30.42 13.11 2.99
C ASP A 182 31.33 12.29 3.94
N ALA A 183 30.76 11.34 4.70
CA ALA A 183 31.53 10.45 5.56
C ALA A 183 32.58 9.62 4.80
N ILE A 184 32.20 9.05 3.65
CA ILE A 184 33.11 8.29 2.78
C ILE A 184 34.21 9.20 2.21
N ALA A 185 33.87 10.43 1.84
CA ALA A 185 34.87 11.39 1.35
C ALA A 185 35.94 11.71 2.40
N TYR A 186 35.55 11.91 3.66
CA TYR A 186 36.50 12.08 4.75
C TYR A 186 37.41 10.86 4.95
N LEU A 187 36.82 9.65 4.91
CA LEU A 187 37.61 8.41 5.06
C LEU A 187 38.60 8.17 3.91
N LYS A 188 38.36 8.73 2.72
CA LYS A 188 39.26 8.60 1.57
C LYS A 188 40.44 9.56 1.61
N VAL A 189 40.41 10.59 2.47
CA VAL A 189 41.49 11.57 2.62
C VAL A 189 42.49 11.14 3.70
N LEU A 190 42.10 10.20 4.56
CA LEU A 190 42.96 9.56 5.56
C LEU A 190 43.78 8.43 4.95
#